data_36c2c6dd628b86ef338ec6401ae6ba4f
#
_entry.id   36c2c6dd628b86ef338ec6401ae6ba4f
#
_cell.length_a   1.000
_cell.length_b   1.000
_cell.length_c   1.000
_cell.angle_alpha   90.00
_cell.angle_beta   90.00
_cell.angle_gamma   90.00
#
_symmetry.space_group_name_H-M   'P 1'
#
loop_
_entity.id
_entity.type
_entity.pdbx_description
1 polymer ?
#
loop_
_entity_poly.entity_id
_entity_poly.type
_entity_poly.pdbx_seq_one_letter_code
_entity_poly.pdbx_strand_id
1 'polypeptide(L)'
;QKGEREKFEQGILSMDSGANIEIVPMVSSGIVKINGRNPNTYITPDNDSYWVIASERRSSWSKKVPKDNLITEGNWWDLSKPNQLQISLDAKVAKDFNINLGDVFTLNIYGREIDGEIVNFREVDYRDLSINFAMLFNPEFVINIPYEYLATTKFDSLDKFDEAQMLEIFPSLSIIKIADYLN
;
A
#
# COMPACT_ATOMS: atom_id res chain seq x y z
N GLN A 1 -4.38 13.97 -7.19
CA GLN A 1 -5.55 14.82 -7.01
C GLN A 1 -6.78 14.13 -7.63
N LYS A 2 -8.00 14.43 -7.13
CA LYS A 2 -9.22 13.72 -7.57
C LYS A 2 -9.43 13.76 -9.09
N GLY A 3 -9.13 14.90 -9.74
CA GLY A 3 -9.24 15.03 -11.19
C GLY A 3 -8.21 14.26 -12.01
N GLU A 4 -7.06 13.90 -11.43
CA GLU A 4 -6.05 13.09 -12.12
C GLU A 4 -6.47 11.63 -12.24
N ARG A 5 -7.12 11.10 -11.20
CA ARG A 5 -7.67 9.74 -11.24
C ARG A 5 -8.68 9.58 -12.39
N GLU A 6 -9.64 10.50 -12.47
CA GLU A 6 -10.67 10.48 -13.51
C GLU A 6 -10.06 10.60 -14.92
N LYS A 7 -9.06 11.48 -15.11
CA LYS A 7 -8.34 11.61 -16.37
C LYS A 7 -7.57 10.34 -16.75
N PHE A 8 -6.95 9.69 -15.77
CA PHE A 8 -6.24 8.43 -16.00
C PHE A 8 -7.20 7.33 -16.43
N GLU A 9 -8.31 7.14 -15.71
CA GLU A 9 -9.34 6.14 -16.05
C GLU A 9 -9.90 6.38 -17.46
N GLN A 10 -10.22 7.63 -17.80
CA GLN A 10 -10.72 8.00 -19.13
C GLN A 10 -9.67 7.73 -20.23
N GLY A 11 -8.41 8.06 -19.98
CA GLY A 11 -7.31 7.80 -20.91
C GLY A 11 -7.18 6.30 -21.22
N ILE A 12 -7.16 5.46 -20.20
CA ILE A 12 -7.09 4.00 -20.37
C ILE A 12 -8.33 3.45 -21.08
N LEU A 13 -9.54 3.83 -20.66
CA LEU A 13 -10.78 3.35 -21.25
C LEU A 13 -10.98 3.82 -22.70
N SER A 14 -10.35 4.91 -23.10
CA SER A 14 -10.34 5.34 -24.51
C SER A 14 -9.50 4.42 -25.40
N MET A 15 -8.48 3.76 -24.85
CA MET A 15 -7.64 2.78 -25.56
C MET A 15 -8.26 1.40 -25.58
N ASP A 16 -8.83 0.97 -24.45
CA ASP A 16 -9.50 -0.30 -24.27
C ASP A 16 -10.67 -0.15 -23.31
N SER A 17 -11.89 -0.12 -23.85
CA SER A 17 -13.12 0.01 -23.06
C SER A 17 -13.37 -1.16 -22.10
N GLY A 18 -12.72 -2.30 -22.35
CA GLY A 18 -12.78 -3.50 -21.51
C GLY A 18 -11.65 -3.61 -20.48
N ALA A 19 -10.73 -2.63 -20.45
CA ALA A 19 -9.60 -2.65 -19.51
C ALA A 19 -10.08 -2.69 -18.05
N ASN A 20 -9.44 -3.55 -17.25
CA ASN A 20 -9.67 -3.59 -15.82
C ASN A 20 -8.63 -2.68 -15.13
N ILE A 21 -9.11 -1.68 -14.41
CA ILE A 21 -8.30 -0.66 -13.78
C ILE A 21 -8.50 -0.73 -12.27
N GLU A 22 -7.40 -0.88 -11.53
CA GLU A 22 -7.37 -0.73 -10.08
C GLU A 22 -6.49 0.48 -9.74
N ILE A 23 -7.01 1.44 -8.98
CA ILE A 23 -6.29 2.65 -8.55
C ILE A 23 -6.42 2.78 -7.04
N VAL A 24 -5.29 2.84 -6.36
CA VAL A 24 -5.23 3.02 -4.92
C VAL A 24 -4.32 4.20 -4.57
N PRO A 25 -4.67 4.98 -3.54
CA PRO A 25 -3.74 5.97 -3.00
C PRO A 25 -2.61 5.26 -2.27
N MET A 26 -1.42 5.85 -2.29
CA MET A 26 -0.28 5.33 -1.55
C MET A 26 0.57 6.45 -0.97
N VAL A 27 1.28 6.10 0.09
CA VAL A 27 2.27 6.94 0.74
C VAL A 27 3.52 6.11 1.01
N SER A 28 4.70 6.73 0.86
CA SER A 28 5.95 6.10 1.29
C SER A 28 6.11 6.26 2.80
N SER A 29 6.41 5.17 3.48
CA SER A 29 6.63 5.14 4.93
C SER A 29 7.75 4.18 5.29
N GLY A 30 8.59 4.57 6.26
CA GLY A 30 9.66 3.72 6.79
C GLY A 30 9.44 3.43 8.27
N ILE A 31 9.59 2.18 8.69
CA ILE A 31 9.53 1.81 10.10
C ILE A 31 10.86 2.17 10.76
N VAL A 32 10.87 3.16 11.64
CA VAL A 32 12.08 3.63 12.32
C VAL A 32 12.21 3.12 13.75
N LYS A 33 11.09 2.78 14.41
CA LYS A 33 11.06 2.13 15.73
C LYS A 33 9.89 1.17 15.84
N ILE A 34 10.05 0.13 16.63
CA ILE A 34 8.99 -0.76 17.07
C ILE A 34 9.02 -0.75 18.60
N ASN A 35 7.94 -0.33 19.24
CA ASN A 35 7.86 -0.14 20.70
C ASN A 35 9.06 0.66 21.25
N GLY A 36 9.45 1.71 20.53
CA GLY A 36 10.57 2.59 20.90
C GLY A 36 11.97 2.03 20.67
N ARG A 37 12.09 0.81 20.12
CA ARG A 37 13.37 0.11 19.89
C ARG A 37 13.73 0.08 18.40
N ASN A 38 15.01 -0.11 18.12
CA ASN A 38 15.48 -0.33 16.76
C ASN A 38 14.81 -1.57 16.15
N PRO A 39 14.19 -1.48 14.96
CA PRO A 39 13.51 -2.60 14.31
C PRO A 39 14.42 -3.83 14.07
N ASN A 40 15.72 -3.62 13.86
CA ASN A 40 16.68 -4.72 13.70
C ASN A 40 16.86 -5.59 14.97
N THR A 41 16.29 -5.19 16.11
CA THR A 41 16.27 -6.05 17.31
C THR A 41 15.15 -7.09 17.27
N TYR A 42 14.21 -6.96 16.35
CA TYR A 42 13.05 -7.86 16.19
C TYR A 42 13.27 -8.93 15.13
N ILE A 43 14.13 -8.67 14.14
CA ILE A 43 14.30 -9.54 12.99
C ILE A 43 15.71 -9.41 12.42
N THR A 44 16.22 -10.47 11.82
CA THR A 44 17.52 -10.53 11.18
C THR A 44 17.42 -10.50 9.65
N PRO A 45 18.47 -10.04 8.94
CA PRO A 45 18.44 -9.89 7.48
C PRO A 45 18.16 -11.16 6.67
N ASP A 46 18.35 -12.33 7.24
CA ASP A 46 18.08 -13.63 6.64
C ASP A 46 16.59 -14.03 6.69
N ASN A 47 15.76 -13.31 7.45
CA ASN A 47 14.33 -13.57 7.50
C ASN A 47 13.61 -13.00 6.27
N ASP A 48 12.67 -13.78 5.73
CA ASP A 48 11.90 -13.40 4.54
C ASP A 48 11.11 -12.08 4.68
N SER A 49 10.76 -11.68 5.90
CA SER A 49 10.03 -10.43 6.16
C SER A 49 10.93 -9.22 6.45
N TYR A 50 12.27 -9.39 6.44
CA TYR A 50 13.21 -8.30 6.70
C TYR A 50 13.02 -7.10 5.73
N TRP A 51 12.57 -7.37 4.52
CA TRP A 51 12.31 -6.34 3.51
C TRP A 51 11.39 -5.21 4.00
N VAL A 52 10.52 -5.47 5.00
CA VAL A 52 9.58 -4.48 5.54
C VAL A 52 10.30 -3.31 6.21
N ILE A 53 11.47 -3.55 6.81
CA ILE A 53 12.27 -2.52 7.50
C ILE A 53 13.54 -2.12 6.74
N ALA A 54 13.90 -2.84 5.68
CA ALA A 54 15.15 -2.60 4.95
C ALA A 54 15.19 -1.26 4.22
N SER A 55 14.03 -0.70 3.87
CA SER A 55 13.89 0.62 3.25
C SER A 55 12.45 1.12 3.44
N GLU A 56 12.19 2.35 3.00
CA GLU A 56 10.82 2.84 2.91
C GLU A 56 9.95 1.92 2.06
N ARG A 57 8.70 1.76 2.47
CA ARG A 57 7.71 0.94 1.82
C ARG A 57 6.48 1.74 1.46
N ARG A 58 5.82 1.32 0.40
CA ARG A 58 4.52 1.85 0.04
C ARG A 58 3.48 1.28 1.00
N SER A 59 2.67 2.17 1.54
CA SER A 59 1.50 1.89 2.37
C SER A 59 0.30 2.58 1.78
N SER A 60 -0.88 2.10 2.09
CA SER A 60 -2.12 2.68 1.61
C SER A 60 -3.13 2.80 2.75
N TRP A 61 -4.34 3.16 2.43
CA TRP A 61 -5.46 3.19 3.37
C TRP A 61 -6.75 2.73 2.70
N SER A 62 -7.65 2.22 3.50
CA SER A 62 -8.95 1.74 3.02
C SER A 62 -10.01 1.88 4.11
N LYS A 63 -11.22 2.31 3.74
CA LYS A 63 -12.37 2.33 4.67
C LYS A 63 -12.85 0.94 5.03
N LYS A 64 -12.73 0.00 4.12
CA LYS A 64 -13.17 -1.40 4.29
C LYS A 64 -11.98 -2.32 4.14
N VAL A 65 -12.11 -3.52 4.69
CA VAL A 65 -11.16 -4.60 4.42
C VAL A 65 -11.07 -4.81 2.91
N PRO A 66 -9.88 -4.74 2.32
CA PRO A 66 -9.72 -4.97 0.88
C PRO A 66 -10.23 -6.35 0.48
N LYS A 67 -10.71 -6.47 -0.76
CA LYS A 67 -11.01 -7.76 -1.35
C LYS A 67 -9.77 -8.65 -1.27
N ASP A 68 -9.97 -9.93 -1.07
CA ASP A 68 -8.88 -10.93 -0.95
C ASP A 68 -7.95 -10.75 0.26
N ASN A 69 -8.37 -9.95 1.24
CA ASN A 69 -7.73 -9.86 2.55
C ASN A 69 -8.67 -10.41 3.64
N LEU A 70 -8.12 -11.15 4.58
CA LEU A 70 -8.85 -11.71 5.71
C LEU A 70 -8.26 -11.23 7.03
N ILE A 71 -9.08 -10.63 7.89
CA ILE A 71 -8.67 -10.29 9.26
C ILE A 71 -8.51 -11.59 10.05
N THR A 72 -7.32 -11.84 10.56
CA THR A 72 -7.00 -13.04 11.35
C THR A 72 -7.03 -12.76 12.84
N GLU A 73 -6.76 -11.53 13.26
CA GLU A 73 -6.76 -11.11 14.66
C GLU A 73 -7.08 -9.61 14.78
N GLY A 74 -7.76 -9.21 15.85
CA GLY A 74 -8.16 -7.83 16.09
C GLY A 74 -9.39 -7.41 15.31
N ASN A 75 -9.64 -6.10 15.27
CA ASN A 75 -10.77 -5.51 14.58
C ASN A 75 -10.32 -4.48 13.57
N TRP A 76 -11.18 -4.18 12.59
CA TRP A 76 -10.95 -3.07 11.66
C TRP A 76 -10.89 -1.74 12.43
N TRP A 77 -10.93 -0.61 11.77
CA TRP A 77 -10.68 0.69 12.39
C TRP A 77 -11.61 1.04 13.56
N ASP A 78 -11.04 1.55 14.65
CA ASP A 78 -11.78 2.19 15.72
C ASP A 78 -12.10 3.64 15.34
N LEU A 79 -13.34 3.88 14.90
CA LEU A 79 -13.79 5.19 14.44
C LEU A 79 -13.92 6.21 15.58
N SER A 80 -13.85 5.80 16.85
CA SER A 80 -13.82 6.72 18.00
C SER A 80 -12.47 7.40 18.18
N LYS A 81 -11.43 6.94 17.47
CA LYS A 81 -10.05 7.46 17.52
C LYS A 81 -9.55 7.95 16.16
N PRO A 82 -10.25 8.89 15.50
CA PRO A 82 -9.92 9.30 14.13
C PRO A 82 -8.57 10.00 14.00
N ASN A 83 -8.08 10.60 15.08
CA ASN A 83 -6.82 11.36 15.12
C ASN A 83 -5.60 10.50 15.52
N GLN A 84 -5.78 9.21 15.73
CA GLN A 84 -4.70 8.27 16.01
C GLN A 84 -4.43 7.43 14.77
N LEU A 85 -3.15 7.26 14.43
CA LEU A 85 -2.77 6.36 13.36
C LEU A 85 -3.00 4.92 13.81
N GLN A 86 -3.86 4.22 13.12
CA GLN A 86 -4.14 2.80 13.29
C GLN A 86 -3.56 2.03 12.11
N ILE A 87 -2.91 0.92 12.39
CA ILE A 87 -2.21 0.11 11.39
C ILE A 87 -2.82 -1.29 11.34
N SER A 88 -3.23 -1.70 10.15
CA SER A 88 -3.50 -3.09 9.81
C SER A 88 -2.24 -3.70 9.22
N LEU A 89 -1.69 -4.71 9.85
CA LEU A 89 -0.42 -5.34 9.49
C LEU A 89 -0.64 -6.70 8.83
N ASP A 90 0.19 -7.02 7.84
CA ASP A 90 0.29 -8.36 7.27
C ASP A 90 0.57 -9.40 8.39
N ALA A 91 -0.25 -10.45 8.47
CA ALA A 91 -0.16 -11.48 9.50
C ALA A 91 1.18 -12.24 9.49
N LYS A 92 1.77 -12.46 8.30
CA LYS A 92 3.09 -13.11 8.20
C LYS A 92 4.17 -12.19 8.77
N VAL A 93 4.12 -10.92 8.43
CA VAL A 93 5.04 -9.91 8.98
C VAL A 93 4.91 -9.84 10.50
N ALA A 94 3.68 -9.76 11.01
CA ALA A 94 3.42 -9.74 12.46
C ALA A 94 4.02 -10.96 13.17
N LYS A 95 3.86 -12.14 12.59
CA LYS A 95 4.43 -13.39 13.12
C LYS A 95 5.96 -13.37 13.13
N ASP A 96 6.57 -13.00 12.01
CA ASP A 96 8.03 -13.02 11.84
C ASP A 96 8.73 -12.01 12.76
N PHE A 97 8.10 -10.86 13.02
CA PHE A 97 8.57 -9.83 13.95
C PHE A 97 8.12 -10.05 15.40
N ASN A 98 7.30 -11.07 15.67
CA ASN A 98 6.68 -11.31 16.98
C ASN A 98 5.92 -10.08 17.51
N ILE A 99 5.11 -9.47 16.65
CA ILE A 99 4.28 -8.30 16.96
C ILE A 99 2.97 -8.74 17.59
N ASN A 100 2.51 -8.00 18.58
CA ASN A 100 1.21 -8.17 19.23
C ASN A 100 0.26 -7.01 18.89
N LEU A 101 -1.04 -7.24 19.01
CA LEU A 101 -2.02 -6.15 18.96
C LEU A 101 -1.71 -5.12 20.06
N GLY A 102 -1.80 -3.84 19.72
CA GLY A 102 -1.44 -2.75 20.62
C GLY A 102 0.02 -2.31 20.57
N ASP A 103 0.90 -3.08 19.91
CA ASP A 103 2.28 -2.64 19.66
C ASP A 103 2.29 -1.37 18.81
N VAL A 104 3.32 -0.54 19.00
CA VAL A 104 3.44 0.76 18.35
C VAL A 104 4.60 0.74 17.36
N PHE A 105 4.29 1.05 16.12
CA PHE A 105 5.29 1.36 15.09
C PHE A 105 5.48 2.87 15.00
N THR A 106 6.71 3.34 15.12
CA THR A 106 7.06 4.71 14.74
C THR A 106 7.44 4.72 13.27
N LEU A 107 6.67 5.42 12.47
CA LEU A 107 6.85 5.52 11.02
C LEU A 107 7.45 6.87 10.66
N ASN A 108 8.44 6.88 9.76
CA ASN A 108 8.84 8.09 9.07
C ASN A 108 7.96 8.25 7.83
N ILE A 109 7.19 9.33 7.77
CA ILE A 109 6.36 9.70 6.62
C ILE A 109 6.73 11.13 6.24
N TYR A 110 7.37 11.30 5.07
CA TYR A 110 7.87 12.60 4.59
C TYR A 110 8.72 13.37 5.62
N GLY A 111 9.62 12.66 6.33
CA GLY A 111 10.52 13.26 7.31
C GLY A 111 9.90 13.50 8.68
N ARG A 112 8.65 13.11 8.92
CA ARG A 112 7.98 13.18 10.23
C ARG A 112 7.88 11.81 10.85
N GLU A 113 8.27 11.69 12.11
CA GLU A 113 8.03 10.48 12.90
C GLU A 113 6.60 10.52 13.46
N ILE A 114 5.84 9.47 13.20
CA ILE A 114 4.45 9.32 13.62
C ILE A 114 4.29 7.93 14.23
N ASP A 115 3.73 7.88 15.44
CA ASP A 115 3.41 6.62 16.12
C ASP A 115 2.05 6.09 15.64
N GLY A 116 2.02 4.82 15.27
CA GLY A 116 0.81 4.10 14.88
C GLY A 116 0.64 2.82 15.68
N GLU A 117 -0.57 2.59 16.17
CA GLU A 117 -0.94 1.38 16.91
C GLU A 117 -1.34 0.25 15.95
N ILE A 118 -0.81 -0.94 16.17
CA ILE A 118 -1.23 -2.14 15.46
C ILE A 118 -2.58 -2.60 16.01
N VAL A 119 -3.64 -2.48 15.21
CA VAL A 119 -5.01 -2.78 15.64
C VAL A 119 -5.55 -4.11 15.11
N ASN A 120 -4.99 -4.62 14.02
CA ASN A 120 -5.35 -5.94 13.50
C ASN A 120 -4.24 -6.54 12.65
N PHE A 121 -4.33 -7.86 12.45
CA PHE A 121 -3.55 -8.61 11.48
C PHE A 121 -4.46 -9.10 10.36
N ARG A 122 -3.96 -9.12 9.13
CA ARG A 122 -4.67 -9.63 7.97
C ARG A 122 -3.79 -10.55 7.13
N GLU A 123 -4.37 -11.61 6.62
CA GLU A 123 -3.76 -12.37 5.54
C GLU A 123 -3.86 -11.59 4.24
N VAL A 124 -2.74 -11.51 3.53
CA VAL A 124 -2.59 -10.82 2.24
C VAL A 124 -2.17 -11.86 1.22
N ASP A 125 -2.92 -11.97 0.14
CA ASP A 125 -2.55 -12.84 -0.98
C ASP A 125 -1.73 -12.04 -2.00
N TYR A 126 -0.44 -12.33 -2.08
CA TYR A 126 0.48 -11.70 -3.03
C TYR A 126 0.63 -12.48 -4.35
N ARG A 127 -0.12 -13.57 -4.53
CA ARG A 127 0.05 -14.46 -5.69
C ARG A 127 -0.59 -13.91 -6.96
N ASP A 128 -1.60 -13.09 -6.83
CA ASP A 128 -2.17 -12.38 -7.96
C ASP A 128 -1.47 -11.02 -8.15
N LEU A 129 -1.68 -10.40 -9.31
CA LEU A 129 -1.10 -9.09 -9.63
C LEU A 129 -1.90 -7.93 -9.00
N SER A 130 -2.74 -8.20 -7.99
CA SER A 130 -3.48 -7.18 -7.28
C SER A 130 -2.54 -6.32 -6.44
N ILE A 131 -2.95 -5.08 -6.21
CA ILE A 131 -2.18 -4.14 -5.40
C ILE A 131 -2.37 -4.50 -3.93
N ASN A 132 -1.30 -4.97 -3.29
CA ASN A 132 -1.26 -5.33 -1.89
C ASN A 132 -0.18 -4.58 -1.14
N PHE A 133 -0.42 -4.34 0.15
CA PHE A 133 0.48 -3.61 1.03
C PHE A 133 0.65 -4.35 2.36
N ALA A 134 1.86 -4.37 2.89
CA ALA A 134 2.12 -4.93 4.22
C ALA A 134 1.41 -4.14 5.32
N MET A 135 1.30 -2.83 5.16
CA MET A 135 0.61 -1.94 6.09
C MET A 135 -0.52 -1.19 5.39
N LEU A 136 -1.67 -1.14 6.05
CA LEU A 136 -2.77 -0.23 5.72
C LEU A 136 -3.06 0.68 6.91
N PHE A 137 -3.48 1.90 6.61
CA PHE A 137 -3.79 2.94 7.58
C PHE A 137 -5.28 3.26 7.61
N ASN A 138 -5.76 3.79 8.73
CA ASN A 138 -7.10 4.32 8.82
C ASN A 138 -7.23 5.63 8.01
N PRO A 139 -8.25 5.75 7.15
CA PRO A 139 -8.38 6.88 6.24
C PRO A 139 -8.50 8.24 6.92
N GLU A 140 -9.14 8.28 8.08
CA GLU A 140 -9.41 9.50 8.82
C GLU A 140 -8.11 10.20 9.26
N PHE A 141 -7.07 9.43 9.56
CA PHE A 141 -5.77 9.97 9.93
C PHE A 141 -5.01 10.53 8.73
N VAL A 142 -5.03 9.83 7.60
CA VAL A 142 -4.17 10.13 6.44
C VAL A 142 -4.74 11.16 5.48
N ILE A 143 -5.97 11.64 5.69
CA ILE A 143 -6.68 12.54 4.77
C ILE A 143 -5.92 13.83 4.42
N ASN A 144 -5.03 14.27 5.30
CA ASN A 144 -4.24 15.50 5.13
C ASN A 144 -2.77 15.22 4.78
N ILE A 145 -2.38 13.97 4.56
CA ILE A 145 -1.03 13.61 4.17
C ILE A 145 -0.94 13.66 2.63
N PRO A 146 0.11 14.27 2.05
CA PRO A 146 0.35 14.18 0.61
C PRO A 146 0.48 12.72 0.19
N TYR A 147 -0.06 12.36 -0.96
CA TYR A 147 -0.04 10.99 -1.46
C TYR A 147 0.06 10.94 -2.98
N GLU A 148 0.44 9.78 -3.46
CA GLU A 148 0.47 9.43 -4.88
C GLU A 148 -0.59 8.37 -5.17
N TYR A 149 -0.86 8.13 -6.44
CA TYR A 149 -1.67 6.99 -6.87
C TYR A 149 -0.79 5.88 -7.43
N LEU A 150 -1.13 4.66 -7.08
CA LEU A 150 -0.66 3.46 -7.75
C LEU A 150 -1.82 2.87 -8.54
N ALA A 151 -1.58 2.59 -9.81
CA ALA A 151 -2.57 1.98 -10.67
C ALA A 151 -2.05 0.68 -11.28
N THR A 152 -2.90 -0.34 -11.35
CA THR A 152 -2.70 -1.48 -12.23
C THR A 152 -3.79 -1.48 -13.29
N THR A 153 -3.41 -1.83 -14.50
CA THR A 153 -4.33 -1.91 -15.63
C THR A 153 -4.10 -3.21 -16.36
N LYS A 154 -5.17 -3.98 -16.56
CA LYS A 154 -5.15 -5.18 -17.38
C LYS A 154 -5.93 -4.89 -18.66
N PHE A 155 -5.22 -4.96 -19.78
CA PHE A 155 -5.79 -4.82 -21.12
C PHE A 155 -6.18 -6.18 -21.67
N ASP A 156 -7.17 -6.21 -22.55
CA ASP A 156 -7.50 -7.41 -23.35
C ASP A 156 -6.34 -7.81 -24.26
N SER A 157 -5.62 -6.79 -24.81
CA SER A 157 -4.40 -6.95 -25.57
C SER A 157 -3.46 -5.78 -25.28
N LEU A 158 -2.17 -6.06 -25.04
CA LEU A 158 -1.17 -5.03 -24.80
C LEU A 158 -0.95 -4.08 -25.97
N ASP A 159 -1.28 -4.51 -27.19
CA ASP A 159 -1.20 -3.68 -28.40
C ASP A 159 -2.13 -2.47 -28.34
N LYS A 160 -3.16 -2.50 -27.50
CA LYS A 160 -4.07 -1.37 -27.29
C LYS A 160 -3.47 -0.26 -26.43
N PHE A 161 -2.39 -0.54 -25.68
CA PHE A 161 -1.79 0.45 -24.79
C PHE A 161 -0.85 1.38 -25.54
N ASP A 162 -1.23 2.66 -25.60
CA ASP A 162 -0.40 3.74 -26.14
C ASP A 162 0.32 4.49 -25.01
N GLU A 163 1.57 4.09 -24.76
CA GLU A 163 2.42 4.68 -23.75
C GLU A 163 2.71 6.16 -24.02
N ALA A 164 2.90 6.53 -25.29
CA ALA A 164 3.20 7.91 -25.68
C ALA A 164 2.03 8.84 -25.35
N GLN A 165 0.81 8.40 -25.62
CA GLN A 165 -0.40 9.15 -25.29
C GLN A 165 -0.54 9.32 -23.77
N MET A 166 -0.24 8.30 -22.98
CA MET A 166 -0.32 8.41 -21.51
C MET A 166 0.74 9.34 -20.94
N LEU A 167 1.97 9.32 -21.48
CA LEU A 167 3.04 10.22 -21.04
C LEU A 167 2.80 11.67 -21.49
N GLU A 168 2.07 11.90 -22.57
CA GLU A 168 1.64 13.25 -22.97
C GLU A 168 0.64 13.85 -21.96
N ILE A 169 -0.31 13.02 -21.46
CA ILE A 169 -1.31 13.43 -20.46
C ILE A 169 -0.67 13.55 -19.06
N PHE A 170 0.25 12.63 -18.72
CA PHE A 170 0.90 12.52 -17.43
C PHE A 170 2.42 12.41 -17.58
N PRO A 171 3.15 13.52 -17.75
CA PRO A 171 4.60 13.50 -17.99
C PRO A 171 5.45 12.87 -16.88
N SER A 172 4.91 12.84 -15.64
CA SER A 172 5.56 12.23 -14.47
C SER A 172 5.18 10.77 -14.22
N LEU A 173 4.39 10.16 -15.11
CA LEU A 173 3.96 8.78 -14.98
C LEU A 173 5.16 7.82 -15.11
N SER A 174 5.30 6.91 -14.15
CA SER A 174 6.23 5.79 -14.26
C SER A 174 5.47 4.53 -14.63
N ILE A 175 5.85 3.89 -15.73
CA ILE A 175 5.16 2.73 -16.31
C ILE A 175 6.04 1.49 -16.23
N ILE A 176 5.48 0.39 -15.75
CA ILE A 176 6.10 -0.93 -15.74
C ILE A 176 5.18 -1.90 -16.48
N LYS A 177 5.67 -2.52 -17.55
CA LYS A 177 4.95 -3.55 -18.31
C LYS A 177 5.29 -4.93 -17.76
N ILE A 178 4.34 -5.57 -17.12
CA ILE A 178 4.58 -6.87 -16.46
C ILE A 178 4.76 -8.01 -17.46
N ALA A 179 4.16 -7.93 -18.65
CA ALA A 179 4.36 -8.93 -19.69
C ALA A 179 5.81 -9.16 -20.09
N ASP A 180 6.65 -8.14 -19.95
CA ASP A 180 8.09 -8.22 -20.24
C ASP A 180 8.87 -9.06 -19.21
N TYR A 181 8.27 -9.37 -18.06
CA TYR A 181 8.87 -10.15 -16.97
C TYR A 181 8.35 -11.60 -16.87
N LEU A 182 7.35 -11.98 -17.68
CA LEU A 182 6.74 -13.32 -17.66
C LEU A 182 7.28 -14.24 -18.78
N ASN A 183 8.27 -13.80 -19.57
CA ASN A 183 8.94 -14.58 -20.62
C ASN A 183 10.33 -15.05 -20.21
#